data_3428f4d8359e61c42b5533c8a837471f
#
_entry.id   3428f4d8359e61c42b5533c8a837471f
#
_cell.length_a   1.000
_cell.length_b   1.000
_cell.length_c   1.000
_cell.angle_alpha   90.00
_cell.angle_beta   90.00
_cell.angle_gamma   90.00
#
_symmetry.space_group_name_H-M   'P 1'
#
loop_
_entity.id
_entity.type
_entity.pdbx_description
1 polymer ?
#
loop_
_entity_poly.entity_id
_entity_poly.type
_entity_poly.pdbx_seq_one_letter_code
_entity_poly.pdbx_strand_id
1 'polypeptide(L)'
;MSDQNDKLKELKTSSMDRRLSIAKASLLAGSRWAASSAGSIFSSEEEKERKRKKVMKEQAEYLVSEIGKLKGSIVKIGQMMALYGEHFLPEEITQALNTLNNQTIALAWPAIHEQLKAQLGSKLNDLTIDHEPIGTASLAQVHRATRNSDGLEIVLKVQYPGVADAIDSDMSLFKNMLKLTRMVPQTREFDQWFDEVREMMHREVNYQVEAETTRRFAARLKDDPRYIVPQIVDEYCSDQV
;
A
#
# COMPACT_ATOMS: atom_id res chain seq x y z
N MET A 1 2.20 -20.38 22.58
CA MET A 1 1.87 -19.11 23.27
C MET A 1 2.88 -18.02 22.88
N SER A 2 3.09 -17.73 21.61
CA SER A 2 4.08 -16.73 21.14
C SER A 2 3.58 -15.80 20.03
N ASP A 3 2.27 -15.76 19.73
CA ASP A 3 1.75 -15.10 18.53
C ASP A 3 0.93 -13.81 18.79
N GLN A 4 0.77 -13.39 20.04
CA GLN A 4 -0.03 -12.19 20.37
C GLN A 4 0.77 -10.87 20.37
N ASN A 5 2.09 -10.91 20.21
CA ASN A 5 2.93 -9.71 20.39
C ASN A 5 3.29 -8.98 19.08
N ASP A 6 2.90 -9.52 17.93
CA ASP A 6 3.32 -8.98 16.60
C ASP A 6 2.25 -8.13 15.89
N LYS A 7 1.05 -8.00 16.48
CA LYS A 7 -0.01 -7.16 15.91
C LYS A 7 0.26 -5.68 16.19
N LEU A 8 0.17 -4.87 15.15
CA LEU A 8 0.28 -3.42 15.29
C LEU A 8 -0.94 -2.87 16.04
N LYS A 9 -0.71 -2.10 17.09
CA LYS A 9 -1.78 -1.41 17.82
C LYS A 9 -2.43 -0.31 16.99
N GLU A 10 -1.63 0.39 16.19
CA GLU A 10 -2.04 1.49 15.32
C GLU A 10 -1.14 1.56 14.09
N LEU A 11 -1.68 1.95 12.95
CA LEU A 11 -0.85 2.42 11.84
C LEU A 11 -0.34 3.82 12.18
N LYS A 12 0.91 4.13 11.81
CA LYS A 12 1.39 5.50 11.83
C LYS A 12 0.66 6.31 10.75
N THR A 13 -0.56 6.72 11.05
CA THR A 13 -1.41 7.52 10.15
C THR A 13 -1.08 9.01 10.23
N SER A 14 -0.32 9.45 11.25
CA SER A 14 0.14 10.83 11.36
C SER A 14 1.02 11.18 10.16
N SER A 15 0.51 12.05 9.30
CA SER A 15 1.22 12.56 8.13
C SER A 15 2.56 13.23 8.50
N MET A 16 2.66 13.76 9.71
CA MET A 16 3.85 14.46 10.20
C MET A 16 4.99 13.50 10.53
N ASP A 17 4.70 12.37 11.20
CA ASP A 17 5.73 11.36 11.54
C ASP A 17 6.25 10.67 10.29
N ARG A 18 5.37 10.39 9.32
CA ARG A 18 5.76 9.84 8.02
C ARG A 18 6.62 10.81 7.22
N ARG A 19 6.22 12.09 7.14
CA ARG A 19 7.00 13.15 6.50
C ARG A 19 8.39 13.29 7.11
N LEU A 20 8.50 13.26 8.43
CA LEU A 20 9.78 13.37 9.13
C LEU A 20 10.69 12.17 8.86
N SER A 21 10.13 10.96 8.88
CA SER A 21 10.89 9.73 8.59
C SER A 21 11.42 9.72 7.16
N ILE A 22 10.57 10.03 6.17
CA ILE A 22 10.96 10.07 4.75
C ILE A 22 11.92 11.25 4.48
N ALA A 23 11.71 12.42 5.08
CA ALA A 23 12.61 13.54 4.93
C ALA A 23 14.03 13.20 5.43
N LYS A 24 14.16 12.55 6.59
CA LYS A 24 15.46 12.06 7.10
C LYS A 24 16.08 11.04 6.15
N ALA A 25 15.33 10.07 5.67
CA ALA A 25 15.82 9.07 4.73
C ALA A 25 16.27 9.69 3.40
N SER A 26 15.51 10.66 2.88
CA SER A 26 15.85 11.37 1.63
C SER A 26 17.11 12.24 1.77
N LEU A 27 17.28 12.92 2.90
CA LEU A 27 18.48 13.72 3.19
C LEU A 27 19.74 12.84 3.26
N LEU A 28 19.65 11.68 3.92
CA LEU A 28 20.77 10.72 4.01
C LEU A 28 21.09 10.11 2.65
N ALA A 29 20.09 9.76 1.84
CA ALA A 29 20.31 9.28 0.49
C ALA A 29 20.94 10.36 -0.42
N GLY A 30 20.43 11.60 -0.35
CA GLY A 30 20.96 12.73 -1.12
C GLY A 30 22.40 13.09 -0.77
N SER A 31 22.79 13.06 0.52
CA SER A 31 24.16 13.32 0.95
C SER A 31 25.16 12.26 0.47
N ARG A 32 24.76 10.99 0.46
CA ARG A 32 25.58 9.89 -0.08
C ARG A 32 25.78 10.02 -1.59
N TRP A 33 24.76 10.44 -2.32
CA TRP A 33 24.87 10.73 -3.75
C TRP A 33 25.91 11.84 -4.03
N ALA A 34 25.82 12.95 -3.32
CA ALA A 34 26.78 14.05 -3.47
C ALA A 34 28.21 13.63 -3.18
N ALA A 35 28.45 12.84 -2.13
CA ALA A 35 29.75 12.32 -1.76
C ALA A 35 30.32 11.35 -2.83
N SER A 36 29.50 10.51 -3.45
CA SER A 36 29.92 9.56 -4.48
C SER A 36 30.31 10.24 -5.80
N SER A 37 29.70 11.39 -6.10
CA SER A 37 29.98 12.15 -7.33
C SER A 37 31.31 12.89 -7.27
N ALA A 38 31.82 13.22 -6.09
CA ALA A 38 33.08 13.98 -5.90
C ALA A 38 34.36 13.13 -6.14
N GLY A 39 34.25 11.80 -6.08
CA GLY A 39 35.42 10.89 -6.14
C GLY A 39 35.78 10.32 -7.53
N SER A 40 35.13 10.75 -8.62
CA SER A 40 35.21 10.02 -9.91
C SER A 40 35.91 10.73 -11.05
N ILE A 41 36.79 11.68 -10.76
CA ILE A 41 37.44 12.54 -11.78
C ILE A 41 38.41 11.73 -12.70
N PHE A 42 38.92 10.59 -12.24
CA PHE A 42 39.92 9.77 -12.97
C PHE A 42 39.41 8.37 -13.40
N SER A 43 38.12 8.10 -13.31
CA SER A 43 37.54 6.78 -13.67
C SER A 43 37.06 6.77 -15.12
N SER A 44 37.10 5.59 -15.77
CA SER A 44 36.50 5.40 -17.10
C SER A 44 34.99 5.61 -17.04
N GLU A 45 34.34 5.89 -18.18
CA GLU A 45 32.86 6.08 -18.24
C GLU A 45 32.11 4.82 -17.78
N GLU A 46 32.60 3.63 -18.13
CA GLU A 46 32.02 2.35 -17.67
C GLU A 46 32.13 2.16 -16.14
N GLU A 47 33.27 2.56 -15.55
CA GLU A 47 33.43 2.52 -14.09
C GLU A 47 32.54 3.53 -13.37
N LYS A 48 32.37 4.72 -13.95
CA LYS A 48 31.46 5.74 -13.44
C LYS A 48 30.02 5.25 -13.46
N GLU A 49 29.59 4.65 -14.58
CA GLU A 49 28.24 4.11 -14.72
C GLU A 49 27.99 2.95 -13.76
N ARG A 50 28.93 2.02 -13.62
CA ARG A 50 28.84 0.91 -12.66
C ARG A 50 28.75 1.41 -11.22
N LYS A 51 29.55 2.40 -10.84
CA LYS A 51 29.49 3.02 -9.50
C LYS A 51 28.15 3.72 -9.29
N ARG A 52 27.65 4.45 -10.30
CA ARG A 52 26.35 5.13 -10.24
C ARG A 52 25.20 4.15 -10.02
N LYS A 53 25.14 3.05 -10.78
CA LYS A 53 24.14 1.99 -10.63
C LYS A 53 24.21 1.35 -9.24
N LYS A 54 25.40 1.05 -8.75
CA LYS A 54 25.60 0.50 -7.40
C LYS A 54 25.06 1.44 -6.32
N VAL A 55 25.42 2.71 -6.37
CA VAL A 55 24.94 3.72 -5.40
C VAL A 55 23.43 3.89 -5.49
N MET A 56 22.87 3.90 -6.70
CA MET A 56 21.42 3.98 -6.91
C MET A 56 20.71 2.80 -6.27
N LYS A 57 21.19 1.58 -6.49
CA LYS A 57 20.65 0.36 -5.89
C LYS A 57 20.67 0.42 -4.36
N GLU A 58 21.82 0.71 -3.75
CA GLU A 58 21.96 0.81 -2.29
C GLU A 58 21.02 1.87 -1.68
N GLN A 59 20.83 2.98 -2.38
CA GLN A 59 19.93 4.05 -1.93
C GLN A 59 18.47 3.65 -2.10
N ALA A 60 18.10 3.00 -3.21
CA ALA A 60 16.75 2.51 -3.44
C ALA A 60 16.37 1.47 -2.38
N GLU A 61 17.23 0.49 -2.11
CA GLU A 61 17.02 -0.52 -1.07
C GLU A 61 16.84 0.12 0.33
N TYR A 62 17.68 1.11 0.67
CA TYR A 62 17.55 1.83 1.93
C TYR A 62 16.22 2.58 2.04
N LEU A 63 15.84 3.36 1.01
CA LEU A 63 14.59 4.12 1.00
C LEU A 63 13.36 3.19 1.06
N VAL A 64 13.39 2.10 0.31
CA VAL A 64 12.31 1.10 0.31
C VAL A 64 12.20 0.41 1.67
N SER A 65 13.32 0.11 2.33
CA SER A 65 13.33 -0.40 3.70
C SER A 65 12.64 0.57 4.68
N GLU A 66 12.92 1.87 4.57
CA GLU A 66 12.26 2.89 5.41
C GLU A 66 10.76 3.02 5.10
N ILE A 67 10.37 2.97 3.82
CA ILE A 67 8.97 2.96 3.38
C ILE A 67 8.24 1.74 3.95
N GLY A 68 8.85 0.56 3.90
CA GLY A 68 8.26 -0.67 4.43
C GLY A 68 7.91 -0.60 5.92
N LYS A 69 8.67 0.17 6.70
CA LYS A 69 8.40 0.38 8.13
C LYS A 69 7.16 1.24 8.40
N LEU A 70 6.74 2.07 7.43
CA LEU A 70 5.63 3.00 7.58
C LEU A 70 4.26 2.32 7.45
N LYS A 71 4.19 1.22 6.70
CA LYS A 71 2.94 0.47 6.43
C LYS A 71 1.86 1.32 5.72
N GLY A 72 0.71 0.71 5.45
CA GLY A 72 -0.46 1.42 4.89
C GLY A 72 -0.29 1.87 3.43
N SER A 73 -0.88 3.02 3.10
CA SER A 73 -0.95 3.56 1.73
C SER A 73 0.41 3.73 1.06
N ILE A 74 1.43 4.17 1.79
CA ILE A 74 2.77 4.38 1.23
C ILE A 74 3.40 3.08 0.70
N VAL A 75 3.15 1.95 1.38
CA VAL A 75 3.61 0.62 0.94
C VAL A 75 2.86 0.20 -0.32
N LYS A 76 1.54 0.40 -0.37
CA LYS A 76 0.73 0.09 -1.56
C LYS A 76 1.12 0.94 -2.76
N ILE A 77 1.42 2.23 -2.56
CA ILE A 77 1.96 3.11 -3.60
C ILE A 77 3.25 2.51 -4.17
N GLY A 78 4.19 2.13 -3.30
CA GLY A 78 5.43 1.48 -3.74
C GLY A 78 5.20 0.19 -4.53
N GLN A 79 4.25 -0.66 -4.10
CA GLN A 79 3.86 -1.88 -4.82
C GLN A 79 3.26 -1.58 -6.20
N MET A 80 2.37 -0.60 -6.30
CA MET A 80 1.80 -0.18 -7.60
C MET A 80 2.87 0.41 -8.51
N MET A 81 3.78 1.21 -7.97
CA MET A 81 4.90 1.75 -8.73
C MET A 81 5.84 0.65 -9.24
N ALA A 82 6.08 -0.41 -8.45
CA ALA A 82 6.84 -1.57 -8.91
C ALA A 82 6.14 -2.30 -10.07
N LEU A 83 4.82 -2.45 -9.99
CA LEU A 83 4.03 -3.19 -10.98
C LEU A 83 3.86 -2.42 -12.29
N TYR A 84 3.62 -1.12 -12.22
CA TYR A 84 3.25 -0.30 -13.39
C TYR A 84 4.37 0.65 -13.84
N GLY A 85 5.50 0.69 -13.12
CA GLY A 85 6.57 1.67 -13.33
C GLY A 85 7.74 1.21 -14.19
N GLU A 86 7.69 0.01 -14.78
CA GLU A 86 8.81 -0.58 -15.53
C GLU A 86 9.40 0.34 -16.61
N HIS A 87 8.56 1.13 -17.27
CA HIS A 87 9.00 2.07 -18.32
C HIS A 87 9.44 3.46 -17.79
N PHE A 88 9.11 3.77 -16.54
CA PHE A 88 9.34 5.09 -15.95
C PHE A 88 10.39 5.08 -14.84
N LEU A 89 10.62 3.93 -14.23
CA LEU A 89 11.55 3.77 -13.12
C LEU A 89 12.79 2.99 -13.58
N PRO A 90 13.98 3.39 -13.11
CA PRO A 90 15.18 2.57 -13.25
C PRO A 90 14.98 1.16 -12.66
N GLU A 91 15.62 0.17 -13.26
CA GLU A 91 15.51 -1.23 -12.85
C GLU A 91 15.85 -1.43 -11.37
N GLU A 92 16.89 -0.72 -10.87
CA GLU A 92 17.33 -0.79 -9.50
C GLU A 92 16.24 -0.35 -8.50
N ILE A 93 15.41 0.63 -8.90
CA ILE A 93 14.29 1.12 -8.08
C ILE A 93 13.14 0.12 -8.13
N THR A 94 12.79 -0.38 -9.31
CA THR A 94 11.73 -1.38 -9.47
C THR A 94 12.05 -2.66 -8.69
N GLN A 95 13.28 -3.14 -8.76
CA GLN A 95 13.74 -4.30 -7.98
C GLN A 95 13.63 -4.06 -6.46
N ALA A 96 14.05 -2.88 -5.98
CA ALA A 96 13.92 -2.54 -4.57
C ALA A 96 12.45 -2.47 -4.14
N LEU A 97 11.58 -1.82 -4.91
CA LEU A 97 10.14 -1.70 -4.62
C LEU A 97 9.42 -3.05 -4.58
N ASN A 98 9.85 -4.02 -5.38
CA ASN A 98 9.31 -5.39 -5.36
C ASN A 98 9.49 -6.08 -4.00
N THR A 99 10.46 -5.67 -3.20
CA THR A 99 10.65 -6.22 -1.84
C THR A 99 9.54 -5.83 -0.86
N LEU A 100 8.71 -4.82 -1.20
CA LEU A 100 7.55 -4.42 -0.39
C LEU A 100 6.39 -5.42 -0.41
N ASN A 101 6.40 -6.39 -1.32
CA ASN A 101 5.28 -7.32 -1.52
C ASN A 101 5.03 -8.28 -0.35
N ASN A 102 5.99 -8.46 0.57
CA ASN A 102 5.94 -9.52 1.58
C ASN A 102 5.70 -9.03 3.03
N GLN A 103 5.28 -7.79 3.25
CA GLN A 103 5.21 -7.20 4.59
C GLN A 103 3.80 -6.78 5.00
N THR A 104 2.87 -7.72 5.14
CA THR A 104 1.56 -7.44 5.71
C THR A 104 1.49 -7.92 7.16
N ILE A 105 1.26 -6.99 8.10
CA ILE A 105 1.04 -7.28 9.52
C ILE A 105 -0.36 -6.81 9.87
N ALA A 106 -1.16 -7.70 10.48
CA ALA A 106 -2.52 -7.37 10.91
C ALA A 106 -2.51 -6.25 11.97
N LEU A 107 -3.52 -5.38 11.91
CA LEU A 107 -3.86 -4.52 13.03
C LEU A 107 -4.53 -5.33 14.15
N ALA A 108 -4.33 -4.88 15.37
CA ALA A 108 -4.98 -5.44 16.53
C ALA A 108 -6.51 -5.23 16.46
N TRP A 109 -7.26 -6.23 16.94
CA TRP A 109 -8.73 -6.22 16.91
C TRP A 109 -9.39 -4.92 17.38
N PRO A 110 -8.96 -4.26 18.47
CA PRO A 110 -9.61 -3.02 18.90
C PRO A 110 -9.66 -1.93 17.82
N ALA A 111 -8.60 -1.76 17.04
CA ALA A 111 -8.57 -0.77 15.95
C ALA A 111 -9.54 -1.14 14.82
N ILE A 112 -9.64 -2.42 14.48
CA ILE A 112 -10.58 -2.91 13.47
C ILE A 112 -12.03 -2.82 13.95
N HIS A 113 -12.28 -3.14 15.21
CA HIS A 113 -13.61 -3.04 15.81
C HIS A 113 -14.14 -1.61 15.80
N GLU A 114 -13.30 -0.61 16.14
CA GLU A 114 -13.69 0.80 16.05
C GLU A 114 -13.97 1.21 14.59
N GLN A 115 -13.20 0.71 13.63
CA GLN A 115 -13.44 0.95 12.21
C GLN A 115 -14.78 0.34 11.76
N LEU A 116 -15.05 -0.91 12.14
CA LEU A 116 -16.34 -1.58 11.86
C LEU A 116 -17.51 -0.82 12.49
N LYS A 117 -17.36 -0.37 13.72
CA LYS A 117 -18.36 0.41 14.44
C LYS A 117 -18.65 1.75 13.74
N ALA A 118 -17.62 2.43 13.27
CA ALA A 118 -17.77 3.69 12.52
C ALA A 118 -18.47 3.48 11.18
N GLN A 119 -18.21 2.36 10.50
CA GLN A 119 -18.72 2.08 9.16
C GLN A 119 -20.12 1.42 9.16
N LEU A 120 -20.38 0.47 10.07
CA LEU A 120 -21.60 -0.33 10.09
C LEU A 120 -22.62 0.16 11.13
N GLY A 121 -22.21 0.95 12.13
CA GLY A 121 -23.09 1.46 13.17
C GLY A 121 -23.84 0.36 13.89
N SER A 122 -25.17 0.47 13.99
CA SER A 122 -26.04 -0.52 14.67
C SER A 122 -26.10 -1.89 13.98
N LYS A 123 -25.78 -1.97 12.68
CA LYS A 123 -25.77 -3.24 11.92
C LYS A 123 -24.69 -4.20 12.45
N LEU A 124 -23.64 -3.66 13.08
CA LEU A 124 -22.59 -4.47 13.73
C LEU A 124 -23.12 -5.40 14.79
N ASN A 125 -24.24 -5.05 15.47
CA ASN A 125 -24.85 -5.86 16.53
C ASN A 125 -25.45 -7.17 16.02
N ASP A 126 -25.76 -7.27 14.72
CA ASP A 126 -26.27 -8.50 14.08
C ASP A 126 -25.13 -9.44 13.60
N LEU A 127 -23.89 -9.12 13.92
CA LEU A 127 -22.72 -9.90 13.49
C LEU A 127 -21.97 -10.46 14.70
N THR A 128 -21.65 -11.75 14.62
CA THR A 128 -20.62 -12.39 15.44
C THR A 128 -19.36 -12.49 14.58
N ILE A 129 -18.27 -11.85 14.99
CA ILE A 129 -17.07 -11.68 14.18
C ILE A 129 -15.86 -12.35 14.85
N ASP A 130 -15.11 -13.14 14.09
CA ASP A 130 -13.83 -13.68 14.53
C ASP A 130 -12.80 -12.56 14.69
N HIS A 131 -12.19 -12.47 15.86
CA HIS A 131 -11.19 -11.41 16.13
C HIS A 131 -9.86 -11.64 15.41
N GLU A 132 -9.58 -12.89 15.00
CA GLU A 132 -8.41 -13.22 14.21
C GLU A 132 -8.73 -13.07 12.73
N PRO A 133 -7.94 -12.27 11.97
CA PRO A 133 -8.14 -12.16 10.55
C PRO A 133 -7.79 -13.46 9.83
N ILE A 134 -8.58 -13.83 8.83
CA ILE A 134 -8.27 -14.95 7.93
C ILE A 134 -7.34 -14.54 6.79
N GLY A 135 -7.12 -13.25 6.60
CA GLY A 135 -6.21 -12.70 5.61
C GLY A 135 -5.86 -11.25 5.88
N THR A 136 -4.66 -10.85 5.46
CA THR A 136 -4.15 -9.48 5.59
C THR A 136 -3.62 -8.99 4.25
N ALA A 137 -3.81 -7.70 3.99
CA ALA A 137 -3.28 -7.00 2.83
C ALA A 137 -2.61 -5.69 3.26
N SER A 138 -2.01 -4.96 2.33
CA SER A 138 -1.33 -3.69 2.62
C SER A 138 -2.28 -2.60 3.15
N LEU A 139 -3.56 -2.63 2.77
CA LEU A 139 -4.56 -1.60 3.11
C LEU A 139 -5.74 -2.12 3.92
N ALA A 140 -5.85 -3.44 4.15
CA ALA A 140 -7.02 -4.07 4.74
C ALA A 140 -6.69 -5.39 5.42
N GLN A 141 -7.64 -5.88 6.20
CA GLN A 141 -7.67 -7.28 6.63
C GLN A 141 -9.09 -7.85 6.51
N VAL A 142 -9.17 -9.17 6.46
CA VAL A 142 -10.41 -9.91 6.26
C VAL A 142 -10.73 -10.72 7.48
N HIS A 143 -11.93 -10.59 7.99
CA HIS A 143 -12.44 -11.35 9.12
C HIS A 143 -13.62 -12.21 8.71
N ARG A 144 -13.73 -13.40 9.30
CA ARG A 144 -14.93 -14.22 9.21
C ARG A 144 -16.00 -13.63 10.13
N ALA A 145 -17.24 -13.64 9.69
CA ALA A 145 -18.39 -13.23 10.49
C ALA A 145 -19.59 -14.13 10.22
N THR A 146 -20.47 -14.22 11.19
CA THR A 146 -21.76 -14.90 11.08
C THR A 146 -22.86 -13.90 11.37
N ARG A 147 -23.84 -13.80 10.49
CA ARG A 147 -25.05 -13.00 10.72
C ARG A 147 -25.95 -13.73 11.73
N ASN A 148 -26.26 -13.06 12.84
CA ASN A 148 -26.96 -13.67 13.97
C ASN A 148 -28.42 -13.99 13.66
N SER A 149 -29.04 -13.22 12.77
CA SER A 149 -30.46 -13.35 12.43
C SER A 149 -30.84 -14.65 11.69
N ASP A 150 -29.92 -15.20 10.88
CA ASP A 150 -30.18 -16.40 10.06
C ASP A 150 -28.98 -17.37 9.97
N GLY A 151 -27.85 -17.07 10.60
CA GLY A 151 -26.66 -17.91 10.60
C GLY A 151 -25.83 -17.84 9.31
N LEU A 152 -26.06 -16.87 8.43
CA LEU A 152 -25.28 -16.71 7.20
C LEU A 152 -23.81 -16.44 7.51
N GLU A 153 -22.92 -17.31 6.99
CA GLU A 153 -21.49 -17.06 7.07
C GLU A 153 -21.05 -16.09 5.97
N ILE A 154 -20.33 -15.04 6.37
CA ILE A 154 -19.81 -14.00 5.49
C ILE A 154 -18.34 -13.69 5.83
N VAL A 155 -17.68 -12.93 4.99
CA VAL A 155 -16.40 -12.33 5.29
C VAL A 155 -16.52 -10.80 5.22
N LEU A 156 -15.85 -10.12 6.15
CA LEU A 156 -15.74 -8.66 6.18
C LEU A 156 -14.32 -8.28 5.78
N LYS A 157 -14.19 -7.62 4.64
CA LYS A 157 -12.94 -6.96 4.23
C LYS A 157 -12.95 -5.56 4.80
N VAL A 158 -12.11 -5.32 5.79
CA VAL A 158 -12.10 -4.07 6.55
C VAL A 158 -10.86 -3.27 6.20
N GLN A 159 -11.07 -2.08 5.65
CA GLN A 159 -9.99 -1.15 5.33
C GLN A 159 -9.35 -0.62 6.62
N TYR A 160 -8.04 -0.46 6.62
CA TYR A 160 -7.34 0.12 7.78
C TYR A 160 -7.74 1.59 7.99
N PRO A 161 -7.92 2.01 9.24
CA PRO A 161 -8.31 3.39 9.57
C PRO A 161 -7.37 4.43 8.95
N GLY A 162 -7.93 5.48 8.35
CA GLY A 162 -7.21 6.64 7.82
C GLY A 162 -6.38 6.39 6.55
N VAL A 163 -6.45 5.18 5.96
CA VAL A 163 -5.68 4.86 4.74
C VAL A 163 -6.19 5.65 3.54
N ALA A 164 -7.51 5.74 3.37
CA ALA A 164 -8.10 6.48 2.26
C ALA A 164 -7.73 7.97 2.30
N ASP A 165 -7.79 8.59 3.48
CA ASP A 165 -7.45 10.00 3.70
C ASP A 165 -5.97 10.30 3.50
N ALA A 166 -5.12 9.30 3.66
CA ALA A 166 -3.67 9.46 3.56
C ALA A 166 -3.15 9.41 2.12
N ILE A 167 -3.91 8.91 1.14
CA ILE A 167 -3.42 8.64 -0.23
C ILE A 167 -2.75 9.86 -0.84
N ASP A 168 -3.43 11.00 -0.92
CA ASP A 168 -2.88 12.17 -1.61
C ASP A 168 -1.63 12.73 -0.94
N SER A 169 -1.62 12.71 0.39
CA SER A 169 -0.43 13.13 1.16
C SER A 169 0.74 12.19 0.97
N ASP A 170 0.50 10.89 0.96
CA ASP A 170 1.52 9.86 0.77
C ASP A 170 2.02 9.83 -0.68
N MET A 171 1.14 9.97 -1.66
CA MET A 171 1.52 10.13 -3.07
C MET A 171 2.44 11.34 -3.28
N SER A 172 2.06 12.50 -2.73
CA SER A 172 2.88 13.71 -2.81
C SER A 172 4.23 13.53 -2.14
N LEU A 173 4.25 12.88 -0.97
CA LEU A 173 5.47 12.58 -0.24
C LEU A 173 6.39 11.65 -1.02
N PHE A 174 5.84 10.59 -1.63
CA PHE A 174 6.57 9.63 -2.44
C PHE A 174 7.16 10.29 -3.70
N LYS A 175 6.36 11.10 -4.41
CA LYS A 175 6.79 11.87 -5.59
C LYS A 175 7.96 12.80 -5.26
N ASN A 176 7.84 13.55 -4.16
CA ASN A 176 8.88 14.47 -3.73
C ASN A 176 10.17 13.74 -3.34
N MET A 177 10.06 12.58 -2.69
CA MET A 177 11.20 11.72 -2.36
C MET A 177 11.93 11.28 -3.64
N LEU A 178 11.22 10.76 -4.63
CA LEU A 178 11.81 10.33 -5.90
C LEU A 178 12.48 11.49 -6.66
N LYS A 179 11.84 12.67 -6.69
CA LYS A 179 12.41 13.87 -7.34
C LYS A 179 13.65 14.39 -6.61
N LEU A 180 13.63 14.44 -5.28
CA LEU A 180 14.73 14.93 -4.45
C LEU A 180 15.98 14.05 -4.59
N THR A 181 15.78 12.74 -4.67
CA THR A 181 16.88 11.77 -4.85
C THR A 181 17.39 11.69 -6.28
N ARG A 182 16.75 12.41 -7.24
CA ARG A 182 17.06 12.34 -8.68
C ARG A 182 17.03 10.92 -9.26
N MET A 183 16.22 10.05 -8.65
CA MET A 183 16.09 8.66 -9.06
C MET A 183 15.13 8.49 -10.25
N VAL A 184 14.35 9.52 -10.58
CA VAL A 184 13.36 9.48 -11.65
C VAL A 184 13.53 10.67 -12.59
N PRO A 185 13.13 10.53 -13.87
CA PRO A 185 13.14 11.63 -14.80
C PRO A 185 12.13 12.70 -14.38
N GLN A 186 12.46 13.97 -14.59
CA GLN A 186 11.56 15.10 -14.34
C GLN A 186 10.88 15.48 -15.66
N THR A 187 10.08 14.58 -16.20
CA THR A 187 9.37 14.75 -17.45
C THR A 187 7.86 14.84 -17.22
N ARG A 188 7.14 15.39 -18.22
CA ARG A 188 5.68 15.47 -18.19
C ARG A 188 5.04 14.09 -18.23
N GLU A 189 5.62 13.17 -18.96
CA GLU A 189 5.15 11.79 -19.09
C GLU A 189 5.21 11.06 -17.75
N PHE A 190 6.29 11.27 -16.96
CA PHE A 190 6.39 10.75 -15.59
C PHE A 190 5.30 11.34 -14.68
N ASP A 191 5.04 12.64 -14.78
CA ASP A 191 4.01 13.28 -13.97
C ASP A 191 2.60 12.76 -14.33
N GLN A 192 2.30 12.55 -15.61
CA GLN A 192 1.03 11.97 -16.08
C GLN A 192 0.85 10.54 -15.58
N TRP A 193 1.86 9.69 -15.78
CA TRP A 193 1.83 8.33 -15.25
C TRP A 193 1.65 8.29 -13.74
N PHE A 194 2.31 9.19 -13.01
CA PHE A 194 2.17 9.26 -11.56
C PHE A 194 0.74 9.64 -11.13
N ASP A 195 0.07 10.49 -11.89
CA ASP A 195 -1.34 10.84 -11.68
C ASP A 195 -2.26 9.65 -11.97
N GLU A 196 -1.96 8.82 -12.98
CA GLU A 196 -2.68 7.55 -13.23
C GLU A 196 -2.54 6.57 -12.05
N VAL A 197 -1.35 6.45 -11.46
CA VAL A 197 -1.14 5.64 -10.25
C VAL A 197 -1.98 6.20 -9.09
N ARG A 198 -2.08 7.52 -8.95
CA ARG A 198 -2.95 8.15 -7.95
C ARG A 198 -4.43 7.75 -8.15
N GLU A 199 -4.94 7.81 -9.35
CA GLU A 199 -6.30 7.38 -9.68
C GLU A 199 -6.53 5.88 -9.39
N MET A 200 -5.53 5.04 -9.65
CA MET A 200 -5.60 3.62 -9.28
C MET A 200 -5.66 3.44 -7.76
N MET A 201 -4.89 4.22 -6.99
CA MET A 201 -4.93 4.18 -5.53
C MET A 201 -6.29 4.59 -4.97
N HIS A 202 -6.92 5.64 -5.52
CA HIS A 202 -8.26 6.05 -5.11
C HIS A 202 -9.32 4.97 -5.41
N ARG A 203 -9.19 4.27 -6.54
CA ARG A 203 -10.06 3.13 -6.86
C ARG A 203 -9.86 1.94 -5.92
N GLU A 204 -8.63 1.66 -5.52
CA GLU A 204 -8.29 0.56 -4.61
C GLU A 204 -8.93 0.70 -3.22
N VAL A 205 -9.12 1.93 -2.76
CA VAL A 205 -9.73 2.21 -1.46
C VAL A 205 -11.23 2.49 -1.53
N ASN A 206 -11.82 2.43 -2.69
CA ASN A 206 -13.25 2.63 -2.88
C ASN A 206 -13.97 1.28 -2.98
N TYR A 207 -14.49 0.78 -1.86
CA TYR A 207 -15.13 -0.53 -1.80
C TYR A 207 -16.52 -0.56 -2.47
N GLN A 208 -17.17 0.56 -2.70
CA GLN A 208 -18.38 0.62 -3.53
C GLN A 208 -18.07 0.25 -4.98
N VAL A 209 -16.95 0.76 -5.52
CA VAL A 209 -16.49 0.38 -6.87
C VAL A 209 -16.09 -1.09 -6.93
N GLU A 210 -15.48 -1.64 -5.88
CA GLU A 210 -15.14 -3.06 -5.79
C GLU A 210 -16.41 -3.92 -5.78
N ALA A 211 -17.41 -3.57 -4.96
CA ALA A 211 -18.69 -4.27 -4.89
C ALA A 211 -19.43 -4.26 -6.23
N GLU A 212 -19.52 -3.09 -6.90
CA GLU A 212 -20.14 -2.97 -8.22
C GLU A 212 -19.42 -3.82 -9.27
N THR A 213 -18.09 -3.80 -9.25
CA THR A 213 -17.26 -4.60 -10.16
C THR A 213 -17.49 -6.10 -9.92
N THR A 214 -17.56 -6.53 -8.65
CA THR A 214 -17.83 -7.92 -8.28
C THR A 214 -19.19 -8.38 -8.78
N ARG A 215 -20.25 -7.57 -8.64
CA ARG A 215 -21.58 -7.88 -9.19
C ARG A 215 -21.56 -8.03 -10.72
N ARG A 216 -20.82 -7.16 -11.40
CA ARG A 216 -20.68 -7.24 -12.87
C ARG A 216 -19.95 -8.52 -13.29
N PHE A 217 -18.91 -8.94 -12.56
CA PHE A 217 -18.25 -10.23 -12.79
C PHE A 217 -19.20 -11.40 -12.53
N ALA A 218 -19.91 -11.40 -11.40
CA ALA A 218 -20.90 -12.43 -11.06
C ALA A 218 -21.94 -12.59 -12.19
N ALA A 219 -22.49 -11.49 -12.69
CA ALA A 219 -23.47 -11.51 -13.78
C ALA A 219 -22.91 -12.07 -15.10
N ARG A 220 -21.64 -11.77 -15.42
CA ARG A 220 -20.99 -12.24 -16.66
C ARG A 220 -20.54 -13.69 -16.61
N LEU A 221 -20.18 -14.19 -15.44
CA LEU A 221 -19.59 -15.51 -15.25
C LEU A 221 -20.58 -16.53 -14.68
N LYS A 222 -21.86 -16.17 -14.47
CA LYS A 222 -22.88 -16.99 -13.82
C LYS A 222 -23.08 -18.38 -14.46
N ASP A 223 -22.88 -18.48 -15.79
CA ASP A 223 -23.11 -19.68 -16.56
C ASP A 223 -21.82 -20.51 -16.79
N ASP A 224 -20.69 -20.06 -16.25
CA ASP A 224 -19.40 -20.74 -16.39
C ASP A 224 -18.96 -21.39 -15.05
N PRO A 225 -19.09 -22.73 -14.91
CA PRO A 225 -18.85 -23.42 -13.65
C PRO A 225 -17.37 -23.42 -13.20
N ARG A 226 -16.45 -22.90 -14.02
CA ARG A 226 -15.04 -22.75 -13.65
C ARG A 226 -14.80 -21.61 -12.68
N TYR A 227 -15.77 -20.68 -12.51
CA TYR A 227 -15.61 -19.47 -11.71
C TYR A 227 -16.64 -19.48 -10.57
N ILE A 228 -16.14 -19.12 -9.41
CA ILE A 228 -16.96 -18.82 -8.23
C ILE A 228 -16.72 -17.35 -7.90
N VAL A 229 -17.77 -16.53 -8.03
CA VAL A 229 -17.69 -15.10 -7.65
C VAL A 229 -18.45 -14.93 -6.35
N PRO A 230 -17.83 -14.36 -5.30
CA PRO A 230 -18.49 -14.10 -4.03
C PRO A 230 -19.73 -13.23 -4.19
N GLN A 231 -20.78 -13.51 -3.42
CA GLN A 231 -21.95 -12.64 -3.35
C GLN A 231 -21.67 -11.44 -2.46
N ILE A 232 -22.11 -10.27 -2.91
CA ILE A 232 -22.05 -9.05 -2.12
C ILE A 232 -23.29 -8.99 -1.20
N VAL A 233 -23.04 -8.81 0.10
CA VAL A 233 -24.10 -8.63 1.10
C VAL A 233 -24.26 -7.14 1.37
N ASP A 234 -25.09 -6.49 0.57
CA ASP A 234 -25.25 -5.02 0.52
C ASP A 234 -25.51 -4.37 1.88
N GLU A 235 -26.19 -5.10 2.77
CA GLU A 235 -26.52 -4.62 4.10
C GLU A 235 -25.28 -4.21 4.91
N TYR A 236 -24.15 -4.92 4.73
CA TYR A 236 -22.91 -4.67 5.47
C TYR A 236 -21.83 -3.98 4.61
N CYS A 237 -22.20 -3.50 3.43
CA CYS A 237 -21.28 -2.73 2.59
C CYS A 237 -21.27 -1.24 2.98
N SER A 238 -20.09 -0.66 2.95
CA SER A 238 -19.82 0.77 3.10
C SER A 238 -18.67 1.18 2.20
N ASP A 239 -18.17 2.41 2.34
CA ASP A 239 -17.00 2.87 1.58
C ASP A 239 -15.71 2.15 1.98
N GLN A 240 -15.66 1.58 3.21
CA GLN A 240 -14.45 1.00 3.78
C GLN A 240 -14.63 -0.42 4.35
N VAL A 241 -15.81 -1.01 4.16
CA VAL A 241 -16.12 -2.40 4.56
C VAL A 241 -16.89 -3.09 3.46
#